data_0bc7520e14f17ae3d751ef0ef583a62f
#
_entry.id   0bc7520e14f17ae3d751ef0ef583a62f
#
_cell.length_a   1.000
_cell.length_b   1.000
_cell.length_c   1.000
_cell.angle_alpha   90.00
_cell.angle_beta   90.00
_cell.angle_gamma   90.00
#
_symmetry.space_group_name_H-M   'P 1'
#
loop_
_entity.id
_entity.type
_entity.pdbx_description
1 polymer ?
#
loop_
_entity_poly.entity_id
_entity_poly.type
_entity_poly.pdbx_seq_one_letter_code
_entity_poly.pdbx_strand_id
1 'polypeptide(L)'
;MEAVPVRVLEYLTEVEEAAEDVLTTKQQIVDLDTKRNGNREALNALKNEMSDTDTVKVCFGSLFIKLPKSKTREMIQKDQEQLDKEINDLRAGLKTKVNLLNEMQGKPQLRGYNLSPLSADEVRAVNSLLKR
;
A
#
# COMPACT_ATOMS: atom_id res chain seq x y z
N MET A 1 -38.13 -5.34 -10.96
CA MET A 1 -36.78 -5.43 -10.41
C MET A 1 -36.91 -5.57 -8.90
N GLU A 2 -36.44 -6.67 -8.37
CA GLU A 2 -36.51 -6.88 -6.95
C GLU A 2 -35.48 -6.01 -6.22
N ALA A 3 -35.90 -5.46 -5.09
CA ALA A 3 -34.98 -4.68 -4.26
C ALA A 3 -33.93 -5.59 -3.64
N VAL A 4 -32.69 -5.16 -3.64
CA VAL A 4 -31.59 -5.88 -2.98
C VAL A 4 -31.82 -5.81 -1.46
N PRO A 5 -31.76 -6.94 -0.73
CA PRO A 5 -31.89 -6.91 0.73
C PRO A 5 -30.88 -5.98 1.38
N VAL A 6 -31.30 -5.28 2.45
CA VAL A 6 -30.44 -4.35 3.17
C VAL A 6 -29.14 -5.02 3.63
N ARG A 7 -29.20 -6.24 4.12
CA ARG A 7 -28.01 -6.98 4.57
C ARG A 7 -27.00 -7.22 3.45
N VAL A 8 -27.48 -7.41 2.21
CA VAL A 8 -26.59 -7.56 1.06
C VAL A 8 -25.90 -6.25 0.76
N LEU A 9 -26.61 -5.13 0.83
CA LEU A 9 -26.04 -3.81 0.64
C LEU A 9 -24.99 -3.50 1.73
N GLU A 10 -25.26 -3.81 2.98
CA GLU A 10 -24.32 -3.65 4.07
C GLU A 10 -23.06 -4.50 3.86
N TYR A 11 -23.26 -5.76 3.46
CA TYR A 11 -22.14 -6.66 3.16
C TYR A 11 -21.29 -6.13 2.01
N LEU A 12 -21.94 -5.69 0.93
CA LEU A 12 -21.24 -5.11 -0.23
C LEU A 12 -20.43 -3.87 0.17
N THR A 13 -20.99 -3.01 1.01
CA THR A 13 -20.30 -1.82 1.49
C THR A 13 -19.06 -2.18 2.28
N GLU A 14 -19.17 -3.14 3.19
CA GLU A 14 -18.03 -3.60 3.99
C GLU A 14 -16.93 -4.21 3.12
N VAL A 15 -17.32 -5.02 2.14
CA VAL A 15 -16.36 -5.64 1.22
C VAL A 15 -15.70 -4.60 0.34
N GLU A 16 -16.45 -3.61 -0.14
CA GLU A 16 -15.89 -2.51 -0.94
C GLU A 16 -14.87 -1.70 -0.12
N GLU A 17 -15.20 -1.37 1.12
CA GLU A 17 -14.29 -0.66 2.01
C GLU A 17 -13.01 -1.46 2.26
N ALA A 18 -13.13 -2.76 2.51
CA ALA A 18 -11.98 -3.64 2.72
C ALA A 18 -11.14 -3.75 1.46
N ALA A 19 -11.76 -3.86 0.29
CA ALA A 19 -11.06 -3.92 -0.99
C ALA A 19 -10.34 -2.61 -1.30
N GLU A 20 -10.98 -1.48 -1.03
CA GLU A 20 -10.39 -0.16 -1.23
C GLU A 20 -9.17 0.04 -0.31
N ASP A 21 -9.26 -0.41 0.94
CA ASP A 21 -8.15 -0.35 1.88
C ASP A 21 -6.95 -1.18 1.40
N VAL A 22 -7.20 -2.37 0.83
CA VAL A 22 -6.16 -3.18 0.22
C VAL A 22 -5.49 -2.44 -0.94
N LEU A 23 -6.28 -1.87 -1.84
CA LEU A 23 -5.76 -1.14 -3.01
C LEU A 23 -4.95 0.08 -2.60
N THR A 24 -5.45 0.85 -1.63
CA THR A 24 -4.75 2.03 -1.10
C THR A 24 -3.42 1.63 -0.49
N THR A 25 -3.38 0.56 0.29
CA THR A 25 -2.15 0.07 0.93
C THR A 25 -1.15 -0.40 -0.12
N LYS A 26 -1.60 -1.13 -1.15
CA LYS A 26 -0.74 -1.53 -2.27
C LYS A 26 -0.13 -0.33 -2.97
N GLN A 27 -0.91 0.71 -3.21
CA GLN A 27 -0.43 1.93 -3.86
C GLN A 27 0.60 2.64 -2.99
N GLN A 28 0.37 2.71 -1.69
CA GLN A 28 1.35 3.27 -0.75
C GLN A 28 2.68 2.53 -0.80
N ILE A 29 2.64 1.20 -0.86
CA ILE A 29 3.85 0.37 -0.97
C ILE A 29 4.58 0.67 -2.28
N VAL A 30 3.87 0.77 -3.39
CA VAL A 30 4.45 1.09 -4.69
C VAL A 30 5.12 2.46 -4.66
N ASP A 31 4.47 3.47 -4.09
CA ASP A 31 5.01 4.82 -4.00
C ASP A 31 6.28 4.86 -3.16
N LEU A 32 6.30 4.16 -2.03
CA LEU A 32 7.49 4.07 -1.17
C LEU A 32 8.61 3.27 -1.84
N ASP A 33 8.26 2.21 -2.56
CA ASP A 33 9.25 1.40 -3.29
C ASP A 33 9.90 2.22 -4.41
N THR A 34 9.14 3.06 -5.09
CA THR A 34 9.66 3.98 -6.10
C THR A 34 10.67 4.94 -5.49
N LYS A 35 10.36 5.51 -4.33
CA LYS A 35 11.30 6.38 -3.58
C LYS A 35 12.54 5.60 -3.17
N ARG A 36 12.37 4.37 -2.69
CA ARG A 36 13.48 3.51 -2.27
C ARG A 36 14.42 3.20 -3.43
N ASN A 37 13.89 2.92 -4.61
CA ASN A 37 14.70 2.69 -5.82
C ASN A 37 15.44 3.96 -6.26
N GLY A 38 14.78 5.12 -6.17
CA GLY A 38 15.42 6.41 -6.43
C GLY A 38 16.60 6.67 -5.49
N ASN A 39 16.43 6.36 -4.21
CA ASN A 39 17.51 6.48 -3.23
C ASN A 39 18.66 5.52 -3.53
N ARG A 40 18.36 4.30 -3.96
CA ARG A 40 19.37 3.31 -4.33
C ARG A 40 20.20 3.79 -5.53
N GLU A 41 19.56 4.35 -6.53
CA GLU A 41 20.23 4.92 -7.69
C GLU A 41 21.12 6.10 -7.29
N ALA A 42 20.62 6.97 -6.42
CA ALA A 42 21.39 8.11 -5.91
C ALA A 42 22.61 7.65 -5.13
N LEU A 43 22.47 6.64 -4.27
CA LEU A 43 23.59 6.08 -3.52
C LEU A 43 24.64 5.47 -4.44
N ASN A 44 24.22 4.76 -5.50
CA ASN A 44 25.13 4.20 -6.49
C ASN A 44 25.89 5.28 -7.25
N ALA A 45 25.21 6.34 -7.65
CA ALA A 45 25.85 7.48 -8.31
C ALA A 45 26.89 8.14 -7.42
N LEU A 46 26.56 8.35 -6.16
CA LEU A 46 27.50 8.92 -5.19
C LEU A 46 28.72 8.03 -4.97
N LYS A 47 28.52 6.72 -4.96
CA LYS A 47 29.59 5.75 -4.74
C LYS A 47 30.57 5.69 -5.89
N ASN A 48 30.09 5.75 -7.14
CA ASN A 48 30.86 5.44 -8.33
C ASN A 48 31.47 6.67 -9.02
N GLU A 49 30.85 7.84 -8.88
CA GLU A 49 31.19 8.99 -9.73
C GLU A 49 31.83 10.17 -8.99
N MET A 50 31.88 10.16 -7.66
CA MET A 50 32.28 11.33 -6.89
C MET A 50 33.28 10.98 -5.79
N SER A 51 34.21 11.90 -5.52
CA SER A 51 35.10 11.76 -4.38
C SER A 51 34.38 12.20 -3.09
N ASP A 52 34.89 11.75 -1.93
CA ASP A 52 34.28 12.04 -0.64
C ASP A 52 34.30 13.53 -0.26
N THR A 53 35.15 14.31 -0.93
CA THR A 53 35.26 15.76 -0.68
C THR A 53 34.34 16.58 -1.61
N ASP A 54 33.73 15.97 -2.58
CA ASP A 54 32.87 16.68 -3.53
C ASP A 54 31.58 17.13 -2.87
N THR A 55 31.05 18.25 -3.36
CA THR A 55 29.72 18.72 -2.98
C THR A 55 28.68 18.24 -3.98
N VAL A 56 27.48 17.97 -3.50
CA VAL A 56 26.36 17.48 -4.29
C VAL A 56 25.20 18.47 -4.13
N LYS A 57 24.50 18.73 -5.22
CA LYS A 57 23.24 19.48 -5.17
C LYS A 57 22.12 18.52 -4.79
N VAL A 58 21.44 18.85 -3.71
CA VAL A 58 20.30 18.09 -3.23
C VAL A 58 19.04 18.93 -3.39
N CYS A 59 18.00 18.34 -3.94
CA CYS A 59 16.73 19.01 -4.16
C CYS A 59 15.76 18.70 -3.02
N PHE A 60 15.30 19.75 -2.35
CA PHE A 60 14.23 19.67 -1.36
C PHE A 60 13.07 20.53 -1.85
N GLY A 61 12.05 19.88 -2.42
CA GLY A 61 10.97 20.62 -3.03
C GLY A 61 11.48 21.49 -4.18
N SER A 62 11.36 22.81 -4.05
CA SER A 62 11.86 23.78 -5.05
C SER A 62 13.25 24.34 -4.72
N LEU A 63 13.89 23.88 -3.62
CA LEU A 63 15.19 24.38 -3.18
C LEU A 63 16.30 23.39 -3.56
N PHE A 64 17.44 23.95 -4.03
CA PHE A 64 18.67 23.19 -4.26
C PHE A 64 19.69 23.58 -3.20
N ILE A 65 20.19 22.59 -2.50
CA ILE A 65 21.17 22.80 -1.43
C ILE A 65 22.43 22.02 -1.79
N LYS A 66 23.60 22.66 -1.64
CA LYS A 66 24.87 21.98 -1.83
C LYS A 66 25.32 21.40 -0.50
N LEU A 67 25.55 20.09 -0.48
CA LEU A 67 26.01 19.36 0.70
C LEU A 67 27.22 18.51 0.36
N PRO A 68 28.10 18.26 1.34
CA PRO A 68 29.18 17.30 1.14
C PRO A 68 28.64 15.92 0.79
N LYS A 69 29.34 15.17 -0.05
CA LYS A 69 28.94 13.83 -0.46
C LYS A 69 28.68 12.90 0.73
N SER A 70 29.58 12.91 1.72
CA SER A 70 29.44 12.06 2.90
C SER A 70 28.15 12.34 3.68
N LYS A 71 27.81 13.61 3.82
CA LYS A 71 26.59 14.02 4.52
C LYS A 71 25.34 13.65 3.72
N THR A 72 25.39 13.84 2.42
CA THR A 72 24.30 13.45 1.51
C THR A 72 24.07 11.94 1.57
N ARG A 73 25.15 11.15 1.54
CA ARG A 73 25.06 9.69 1.66
C ARG A 73 24.41 9.29 2.98
N GLU A 74 24.81 9.90 4.08
CA GLU A 74 24.24 9.60 5.39
C GLU A 74 22.74 9.91 5.44
N MET A 75 22.34 11.06 4.90
CA MET A 75 20.93 11.44 4.84
C MET A 75 20.11 10.45 4.03
N ILE A 76 20.60 10.04 2.85
CA ILE A 76 19.91 9.09 1.99
C ILE A 76 19.84 7.72 2.66
N GLN A 77 20.92 7.28 3.33
CA GLN A 77 20.91 6.00 4.04
C GLN A 77 19.89 5.96 5.17
N LYS A 78 19.77 7.06 5.93
CA LYS A 78 18.76 7.18 6.98
C LYS A 78 17.35 7.15 6.41
N ASP A 79 17.12 7.86 5.31
CA ASP A 79 15.83 7.83 4.63
C ASP A 79 15.52 6.43 4.11
N GLN A 80 16.51 5.72 3.59
CA GLN A 80 16.37 4.36 3.10
C GLN A 80 15.97 3.40 4.22
N GLU A 81 16.57 3.51 5.38
CA GLU A 81 16.20 2.70 6.56
C GLU A 81 14.74 2.96 6.96
N GLN A 82 14.34 4.22 6.96
CA GLN A 82 12.97 4.60 7.30
C GLN A 82 11.98 4.05 6.26
N LEU A 83 12.30 4.14 4.97
CA LEU A 83 11.48 3.61 3.90
C LEU A 83 11.36 2.09 4.00
N ASP A 84 12.45 1.37 4.28
CA ASP A 84 12.42 -0.07 4.47
C ASP A 84 11.49 -0.47 5.61
N LYS A 85 11.55 0.26 6.72
CA LYS A 85 10.69 0.02 7.87
C LYS A 85 9.22 0.25 7.52
N GLU A 86 8.91 1.37 6.87
CA GLU A 86 7.54 1.71 6.48
C GLU A 86 6.97 0.68 5.49
N ILE A 87 7.78 0.25 4.52
CA ILE A 87 7.35 -0.77 3.56
C ILE A 87 7.07 -2.09 4.25
N ASN A 88 7.93 -2.51 5.17
CA ASN A 88 7.74 -3.75 5.90
C ASN A 88 6.49 -3.71 6.77
N ASP A 89 6.25 -2.59 7.43
CA ASP A 89 5.05 -2.39 8.25
C ASP A 89 3.77 -2.42 7.38
N LEU A 90 3.81 -1.77 6.22
CA LEU A 90 2.67 -1.78 5.29
C LEU A 90 2.43 -3.17 4.70
N ARG A 91 3.48 -3.92 4.40
CA ARG A 91 3.35 -5.29 3.90
C ARG A 91 2.72 -6.22 4.94
N ALA A 92 3.13 -6.09 6.19
CA ALA A 92 2.53 -6.86 7.28
C ALA A 92 1.05 -6.50 7.44
N GLY A 93 0.73 -5.22 7.43
CA GLY A 93 -0.66 -4.75 7.49
C GLY A 93 -1.47 -5.19 6.27
N LEU A 94 -0.86 -5.15 5.08
CA LEU A 94 -1.52 -5.57 3.84
C LEU A 94 -1.90 -7.05 3.90
N LYS A 95 -1.02 -7.91 4.42
CA LYS A 95 -1.32 -9.34 4.56
C LYS A 95 -2.57 -9.54 5.41
N THR A 96 -2.69 -8.83 6.52
CA THR A 96 -3.86 -8.88 7.38
C THR A 96 -5.12 -8.40 6.65
N LYS A 97 -5.01 -7.31 5.90
CA LYS A 97 -6.12 -6.75 5.12
C LYS A 97 -6.59 -7.68 4.01
N VAL A 98 -5.65 -8.31 3.30
CA VAL A 98 -5.97 -9.29 2.24
C VAL A 98 -6.65 -10.51 2.85
N ASN A 99 -6.15 -11.02 3.98
CA ASN A 99 -6.76 -12.16 4.66
C ASN A 99 -8.19 -11.83 5.11
N LEU A 100 -8.42 -10.63 5.63
CA LEU A 100 -9.76 -10.19 6.02
C LEU A 100 -10.67 -10.12 4.80
N LEU A 101 -10.21 -9.54 3.70
CA LEU A 101 -11.01 -9.46 2.47
C LEU A 101 -11.34 -10.85 1.93
N ASN A 102 -10.37 -11.75 1.90
CA ASN A 102 -10.59 -13.13 1.45
C ASN A 102 -11.59 -13.86 2.35
N GLU A 103 -11.51 -13.62 3.65
CA GLU A 103 -12.45 -14.21 4.60
C GLU A 103 -13.88 -13.70 4.35
N MET A 104 -14.03 -12.40 4.10
CA MET A 104 -15.32 -11.81 3.78
C MET A 104 -15.91 -12.39 2.49
N GLN A 105 -15.10 -12.60 1.48
CA GLN A 105 -15.52 -13.15 0.19
C GLN A 105 -15.71 -14.66 0.23
N GLY A 106 -14.89 -15.37 0.99
CA GLY A 106 -14.96 -16.83 1.10
C GLY A 106 -16.05 -17.34 2.02
N LYS A 107 -16.53 -16.48 2.92
CA LYS A 107 -17.59 -16.81 3.88
C LYS A 107 -18.74 -15.84 3.70
N PRO A 108 -19.73 -16.18 2.88
CA PRO A 108 -20.84 -15.27 2.60
C PRO A 108 -21.75 -15.01 3.79
N GLN A 109 -21.41 -15.50 4.95
CA GLN A 109 -22.11 -15.20 6.19
C GLN A 109 -21.58 -13.89 6.76
N LEU A 110 -22.47 -13.03 7.21
CA LEU A 110 -22.13 -11.81 7.89
C LEU A 110 -21.86 -12.13 9.36
N ARG A 111 -20.60 -12.19 9.74
CA ARG A 111 -20.21 -12.49 11.11
C ARG A 111 -20.67 -11.40 12.08
N GLY A 112 -21.08 -11.82 13.25
CA GLY A 112 -21.62 -10.93 14.26
C GLY A 112 -23.08 -10.55 14.06
N TYR A 113 -23.67 -10.99 12.97
CA TYR A 113 -25.08 -10.80 12.69
C TYR A 113 -25.77 -12.16 12.71
N ASN A 114 -26.92 -12.24 13.36
CA ASN A 114 -27.74 -13.47 13.36
C ASN A 114 -28.55 -13.55 12.07
N LEU A 115 -27.83 -13.57 10.94
CA LEU A 115 -28.44 -13.59 9.62
C LEU A 115 -28.14 -14.91 8.92
N SER A 116 -29.05 -15.30 8.03
CA SER A 116 -28.83 -16.45 7.18
C SER A 116 -27.66 -16.20 6.23
N PRO A 117 -26.91 -17.24 5.83
CA PRO A 117 -25.88 -17.09 4.82
C PRO A 117 -26.48 -16.53 3.52
N LEU A 118 -25.63 -15.86 2.74
CA LEU A 118 -26.03 -15.42 1.42
C LEU A 118 -26.32 -16.64 0.54
N SER A 119 -27.34 -16.51 -0.32
CA SER A 119 -27.63 -17.55 -1.29
C SER A 119 -26.54 -17.60 -2.36
N ALA A 120 -26.48 -18.68 -3.13
CA ALA A 120 -25.52 -18.81 -4.23
C ALA A 120 -25.64 -17.65 -5.24
N ASP A 121 -26.86 -17.21 -5.51
CA ASP A 121 -27.10 -16.09 -6.42
C ASP A 121 -26.61 -14.76 -5.83
N GLU A 122 -26.82 -14.54 -4.54
CA GLU A 122 -26.33 -13.37 -3.84
C GLU A 122 -24.80 -13.33 -3.84
N VAL A 123 -24.16 -14.46 -3.61
CA VAL A 123 -22.69 -14.58 -3.65
C VAL A 123 -22.17 -14.28 -5.05
N ARG A 124 -22.82 -14.78 -6.09
CA ARG A 124 -22.43 -14.49 -7.47
C ARG A 124 -22.57 -13.00 -7.79
N ALA A 125 -23.63 -12.36 -7.33
CA ALA A 125 -23.82 -10.93 -7.52
C ALA A 125 -22.71 -10.12 -6.86
N VAL A 126 -22.33 -10.48 -5.63
CA VAL A 126 -21.23 -9.83 -4.91
C VAL A 126 -19.91 -10.01 -5.66
N ASN A 127 -19.59 -11.24 -6.06
CA ASN A 127 -18.35 -11.54 -6.77
C ASN A 127 -18.28 -10.85 -8.14
N SER A 128 -19.41 -10.74 -8.84
CA SER A 128 -19.49 -10.04 -10.13
C SER A 128 -19.13 -8.56 -9.98
N LEU A 129 -19.60 -7.93 -8.91
CA LEU A 129 -19.28 -6.52 -8.62
C LEU A 129 -17.81 -6.32 -8.26
N LEU A 130 -17.20 -7.28 -7.59
CA LEU A 130 -15.82 -7.18 -7.14
C LEU A 130 -14.79 -7.49 -8.23
N LYS A 131 -15.21 -8.12 -9.32
CA LYS A 131 -14.31 -8.48 -10.44
C LYS A 131 -14.10 -7.39 -11.48
N ARG A 132 -14.58 -6.23 -11.27
CA ARG A 132 -14.43 -5.13 -12.21
C ARG A 132 -12.99 -4.63 -12.32
#